data_8d1b464dbf29d25914aeaa16d65bf35d
#
_entry.id   8d1b464dbf29d25914aeaa16d65bf35d
#
_cell.length_a   1.000
_cell.length_b   1.000
_cell.length_c   1.000
_cell.angle_alpha   90.00
_cell.angle_beta   90.00
_cell.angle_gamma   90.00
#
_symmetry.space_group_name_H-M   'P 1'
#
loop_
_entity.id
_entity.type
_entity.pdbx_description
1 polymer ?
#
loop_
_entity_poly.entity_id
_entity_poly.type
_entity_poly.pdbx_seq_one_letter_code
_entity_poly.pdbx_strand_id
1 'polypeptide(L)'
;MRMATRWLHRPQQVWLRRALFQIHLWLGLALGLYVVVLSVSGSVLVYRIELNQYVSAPRATLRQDVKPMTADQIRDAAARAYPGWTVTGVFEGRYKARGGSGEYRGPRQPPDPTASVDLERGGEKKDRLFDPYTGADLGDNFTRGQSAVLWLVSLHDELLLGRLDGGWWNGALSLVFTLVVLTGCVVWWPGVTRWARSLRISTKSGWRRFNWDVHSALGFWLLLFMLMWGVSGWYLGIPDPLTAVVERYSDPDGTPGERPGDIALTWLARLHFGRWRDPTWGPWLKPVWAAVGLAPAIMFVTGTIMWWNRVVRRRL
;
A
#
# COMPACT_ATOMS: atom_id res chain seq x y z
N MET A 1 -6.36 -44.75 -15.59
CA MET A 1 -5.69 -43.50 -16.00
C MET A 1 -5.19 -42.80 -14.73
N ARG A 2 -3.85 -42.60 -14.56
CA ARG A 2 -3.26 -42.03 -13.35
C ARG A 2 -3.73 -40.58 -13.15
N MET A 3 -3.86 -40.12 -11.92
CA MET A 3 -4.34 -38.75 -11.57
C MET A 3 -3.55 -37.65 -12.29
N ALA A 4 -2.24 -37.83 -12.45
CA ALA A 4 -1.37 -36.92 -13.19
C ALA A 4 -1.79 -36.78 -14.67
N THR A 5 -2.16 -37.86 -15.37
CA THR A 5 -2.60 -37.79 -16.77
C THR A 5 -3.94 -37.02 -16.90
N ARG A 6 -4.85 -37.18 -15.94
CA ARG A 6 -6.10 -36.39 -15.89
C ARG A 6 -5.84 -34.93 -15.68
N TRP A 7 -4.89 -34.59 -14.79
CA TRP A 7 -4.49 -33.20 -14.53
C TRP A 7 -3.93 -32.50 -15.78
N LEU A 8 -3.10 -33.21 -16.53
CA LEU A 8 -2.49 -32.68 -17.77
C LEU A 8 -3.48 -32.46 -18.91
N HIS A 9 -4.40 -33.42 -19.13
CA HIS A 9 -5.25 -33.41 -20.32
C HIS A 9 -6.71 -33.05 -20.06
N ARG A 10 -7.26 -33.36 -18.87
CA ARG A 10 -8.68 -33.10 -18.48
C ARG A 10 -8.78 -32.58 -17.03
N PRO A 11 -8.14 -31.45 -16.69
CA PRO A 11 -8.08 -30.95 -15.31
C PRO A 11 -9.47 -30.67 -14.71
N GLN A 12 -10.47 -30.37 -15.54
CA GLN A 12 -11.85 -30.09 -15.11
C GLN A 12 -12.53 -31.29 -14.44
N GLN A 13 -12.05 -32.51 -14.71
CA GLN A 13 -12.58 -33.75 -14.12
C GLN A 13 -11.96 -34.10 -12.76
N VAL A 14 -10.91 -33.37 -12.34
CA VAL A 14 -10.22 -33.65 -11.08
C VAL A 14 -11.03 -32.96 -9.95
N TRP A 15 -11.39 -33.77 -8.93
CA TRP A 15 -12.20 -33.28 -7.78
C TRP A 15 -11.51 -32.17 -7.01
N LEU A 16 -10.19 -32.29 -6.81
CA LEU A 16 -9.38 -31.27 -6.12
C LEU A 16 -9.51 -29.90 -6.80
N ARG A 17 -9.44 -29.86 -8.13
CA ARG A 17 -9.63 -28.60 -8.88
C ARG A 17 -11.04 -28.02 -8.67
N ARG A 18 -12.05 -28.86 -8.55
CA ARG A 18 -13.43 -28.41 -8.26
C ARG A 18 -13.56 -27.84 -6.84
N ALA A 19 -12.92 -28.49 -5.86
CA ALA A 19 -12.87 -27.98 -4.49
C ALA A 19 -12.14 -26.65 -4.42
N LEU A 20 -10.95 -26.53 -5.03
CA LEU A 20 -10.19 -25.28 -5.08
C LEU A 20 -10.92 -24.17 -5.83
N PHE A 21 -11.72 -24.52 -6.86
CA PHE A 21 -12.59 -23.54 -7.52
C PHE A 21 -13.65 -22.96 -6.56
N GLN A 22 -14.26 -23.78 -5.71
CA GLN A 22 -15.22 -23.28 -4.72
C GLN A 22 -14.53 -22.38 -3.68
N ILE A 23 -13.36 -22.78 -3.19
CA ILE A 23 -12.55 -21.99 -2.27
C ILE A 23 -12.20 -20.63 -2.92
N HIS A 24 -11.64 -20.64 -4.14
CA HIS A 24 -11.30 -19.43 -4.88
C HIS A 24 -12.52 -18.50 -5.07
N LEU A 25 -13.67 -19.07 -5.45
CA LEU A 25 -14.88 -18.32 -5.70
C LEU A 25 -15.39 -17.62 -4.41
N TRP A 26 -15.57 -18.40 -3.34
CA TRP A 26 -16.18 -17.88 -2.13
C TRP A 26 -15.26 -16.96 -1.32
N LEU A 27 -13.97 -17.31 -1.22
CA LEU A 27 -12.99 -16.42 -0.60
C LEU A 27 -12.79 -15.14 -1.45
N GLY A 28 -12.75 -15.27 -2.78
CA GLY A 28 -12.63 -14.11 -3.66
C GLY A 28 -13.82 -13.16 -3.54
N LEU A 29 -15.04 -13.66 -3.43
CA LEU A 29 -16.23 -12.83 -3.19
C LEU A 29 -16.23 -12.20 -1.79
N ALA A 30 -15.88 -12.98 -0.76
CA ALA A 30 -15.84 -12.50 0.63
C ALA A 30 -14.79 -11.40 0.84
N LEU A 31 -13.62 -11.52 0.21
CA LEU A 31 -12.54 -10.52 0.27
C LEU A 31 -12.77 -9.30 -0.61
N GLY A 32 -13.79 -9.31 -1.45
CA GLY A 32 -13.91 -8.40 -2.57
C GLY A 32 -13.80 -6.92 -2.22
N LEU A 33 -14.57 -6.45 -1.24
CA LEU A 33 -14.52 -5.05 -0.81
C LEU A 33 -13.13 -4.68 -0.28
N TYR A 34 -12.55 -5.53 0.57
CA TYR A 34 -11.19 -5.35 1.07
C TYR A 34 -10.19 -5.21 -0.07
N VAL A 35 -10.21 -6.14 -1.03
CA VAL A 35 -9.29 -6.14 -2.18
C VAL A 35 -9.43 -4.88 -3.02
N VAL A 36 -10.67 -4.40 -3.28
CA VAL A 36 -10.91 -3.16 -4.03
C VAL A 36 -10.34 -1.95 -3.28
N VAL A 37 -10.63 -1.83 -1.98
CA VAL A 37 -10.16 -0.72 -1.15
C VAL A 37 -8.63 -0.67 -1.14
N LEU A 38 -7.97 -1.81 -0.87
CA LEU A 38 -6.50 -1.87 -0.80
C LEU A 38 -5.84 -1.65 -2.18
N SER A 39 -6.43 -2.21 -3.24
CA SER A 39 -5.94 -2.04 -4.61
C SER A 39 -5.98 -0.56 -5.04
N VAL A 40 -7.09 0.12 -4.83
CA VAL A 40 -7.26 1.52 -5.22
C VAL A 40 -6.41 2.44 -4.35
N SER A 41 -6.49 2.30 -3.02
CA SER A 41 -5.70 3.12 -2.10
C SER A 41 -4.20 2.92 -2.30
N GLY A 42 -3.73 1.67 -2.46
CA GLY A 42 -2.33 1.35 -2.74
C GLY A 42 -1.83 1.96 -4.04
N SER A 43 -2.64 1.92 -5.11
CA SER A 43 -2.30 2.54 -6.40
C SER A 43 -2.12 4.06 -6.28
N VAL A 44 -2.95 4.74 -5.49
CA VAL A 44 -2.79 6.17 -5.20
C VAL A 44 -1.54 6.41 -4.33
N LEU A 45 -1.29 5.57 -3.33
CA LEU A 45 -0.16 5.71 -2.40
C LEU A 45 1.22 5.45 -3.02
N VAL A 46 1.29 4.90 -4.23
CA VAL A 46 2.55 4.89 -5.02
C VAL A 46 3.09 6.32 -5.17
N TYR A 47 2.20 7.32 -5.26
CA TYR A 47 2.54 8.74 -5.35
C TYR A 47 2.48 9.46 -4.00
N ARG A 48 2.54 8.74 -2.86
CA ARG A 48 2.42 9.34 -1.52
C ARG A 48 3.39 10.49 -1.27
N ILE A 49 4.62 10.41 -1.77
CA ILE A 49 5.64 11.44 -1.56
C ILE A 49 5.25 12.71 -2.31
N GLU A 50 4.91 12.59 -3.59
CA GLU A 50 4.51 13.70 -4.45
C GLU A 50 3.22 14.34 -3.96
N LEU A 51 2.24 13.53 -3.57
CA LEU A 51 0.99 14.00 -2.97
C LEU A 51 1.25 14.80 -1.70
N ASN A 52 2.08 14.27 -0.79
CA ASN A 52 2.43 15.01 0.43
C ASN A 52 3.15 16.32 0.11
N GLN A 53 4.08 16.35 -0.84
CA GLN A 53 4.76 17.58 -1.26
C GLN A 53 3.79 18.61 -1.84
N TYR A 54 2.87 18.16 -2.67
CA TYR A 54 1.88 19.04 -3.30
C TYR A 54 0.89 19.65 -2.32
N VAL A 55 0.47 18.89 -1.29
CA VAL A 55 -0.54 19.35 -0.32
C VAL A 55 0.06 19.91 0.97
N SER A 56 1.39 19.90 1.14
CA SER A 56 2.06 20.42 2.33
C SER A 56 2.00 21.93 2.40
N ALA A 57 1.93 22.46 3.61
CA ALA A 57 2.11 23.88 3.84
C ALA A 57 3.50 24.35 3.37
N PRO A 58 3.64 25.62 2.98
CA PRO A 58 4.93 26.24 2.70
C PRO A 58 5.91 26.00 3.84
N ARG A 59 7.19 25.86 3.51
CA ARG A 59 8.28 25.67 4.47
C ARG A 59 9.25 26.83 4.37
N ALA A 60 9.86 27.18 5.50
CA ALA A 60 10.93 28.16 5.50
C ALA A 60 12.15 27.62 4.72
N THR A 61 12.77 28.49 3.95
CA THR A 61 14.01 28.18 3.26
C THR A 61 15.20 28.44 4.18
N LEU A 62 16.13 27.49 4.25
CA LEU A 62 17.35 27.65 5.03
C LEU A 62 18.14 28.87 4.53
N ARG A 63 18.41 29.83 5.42
CA ARG A 63 19.25 31.01 5.16
C ARG A 63 20.53 30.87 5.95
N GLN A 64 21.65 30.88 5.26
CA GLN A 64 22.97 30.69 5.90
C GLN A 64 23.53 31.98 6.52
N ASP A 65 23.07 33.12 6.03
CA ASP A 65 23.52 34.46 6.35
C ASP A 65 22.68 35.16 7.44
N VAL A 66 21.58 34.54 7.84
CA VAL A 66 20.64 35.09 8.86
C VAL A 66 20.51 34.13 10.02
N LYS A 67 20.76 34.59 11.23
CA LYS A 67 20.56 33.80 12.45
C LYS A 67 19.04 33.61 12.67
N PRO A 68 18.58 32.37 12.89
CA PRO A 68 17.16 32.13 13.20
C PRO A 68 16.78 32.76 14.57
N MET A 69 15.53 33.11 14.71
CA MET A 69 14.91 33.54 15.95
C MET A 69 15.02 32.43 17.01
N THR A 70 15.14 32.84 18.27
CA THR A 70 15.04 31.92 19.40
C THR A 70 13.59 31.44 19.60
N ALA A 71 13.39 30.35 20.34
CA ALA A 71 12.06 29.84 20.67
C ALA A 71 11.18 30.91 21.34
N ASP A 72 11.75 31.78 22.19
CA ASP A 72 11.01 32.86 22.85
C ASP A 72 10.58 33.96 21.86
N GLN A 73 11.45 34.31 20.92
CA GLN A 73 11.11 35.26 19.86
C GLN A 73 9.99 34.74 18.94
N ILE A 74 10.01 33.42 18.62
CA ILE A 74 8.95 32.77 17.87
C ILE A 74 7.65 32.72 18.69
N ARG A 75 7.75 32.45 20.01
CA ARG A 75 6.60 32.48 20.92
C ARG A 75 5.93 33.86 20.92
N ASP A 76 6.72 34.92 20.99
CA ASP A 76 6.22 36.31 20.96
C ASP A 76 5.59 36.63 19.59
N ALA A 77 6.18 36.15 18.49
CA ALA A 77 5.62 36.32 17.16
C ALA A 77 4.27 35.61 17.04
N ALA A 78 4.18 34.37 17.54
CA ALA A 78 2.94 33.61 17.56
C ALA A 78 1.86 34.22 18.43
N ALA A 79 2.23 34.75 19.62
CA ALA A 79 1.29 35.46 20.51
C ALA A 79 0.72 36.73 19.85
N ARG A 80 1.54 37.45 19.08
CA ARG A 80 1.07 38.61 18.29
C ARG A 80 0.15 38.23 17.15
N ALA A 81 0.46 37.10 16.46
CA ALA A 81 -0.34 36.60 15.33
C ALA A 81 -1.69 36.02 15.77
N TYR A 82 -1.76 35.49 17.00
CA TYR A 82 -2.94 34.79 17.54
C TYR A 82 -3.39 35.39 18.90
N PRO A 83 -3.95 36.58 18.93
CA PRO A 83 -4.45 37.18 20.17
C PRO A 83 -5.50 36.28 20.85
N GLY A 84 -5.35 36.08 22.16
CA GLY A 84 -6.25 35.22 22.94
C GLY A 84 -5.98 33.72 22.85
N TRP A 85 -4.91 33.30 22.16
CA TRP A 85 -4.41 31.94 22.21
C TRP A 85 -3.18 31.83 23.11
N THR A 86 -3.08 30.73 23.83
CA THR A 86 -1.91 30.44 24.67
C THR A 86 -0.94 29.60 23.85
N VAL A 87 0.33 29.98 23.76
CA VAL A 87 1.40 29.18 23.14
C VAL A 87 1.83 28.13 24.13
N THR A 88 1.50 26.90 23.88
CA THR A 88 1.82 25.73 24.75
C THR A 88 3.14 25.06 24.39
N GLY A 89 3.61 25.19 23.15
CA GLY A 89 4.88 24.62 22.70
C GLY A 89 5.46 25.39 21.51
N VAL A 90 6.80 25.44 21.44
CA VAL A 90 7.58 25.89 20.26
C VAL A 90 8.64 24.85 20.00
N PHE A 91 8.66 24.29 18.79
CA PHE A 91 9.56 23.21 18.39
C PHE A 91 10.35 23.65 17.16
N GLU A 92 11.68 23.59 17.26
CA GLU A 92 12.57 23.86 16.15
C GLU A 92 12.68 22.61 15.25
N GLY A 93 12.58 22.81 13.95
CA GLY A 93 12.64 21.74 12.98
C GLY A 93 11.34 20.92 12.91
N ARG A 94 11.34 19.94 12.03
CA ARG A 94 10.17 19.13 11.71
C ARG A 94 9.66 18.36 12.92
N TYR A 95 8.48 18.68 13.42
CA TYR A 95 7.75 17.83 14.34
C TYR A 95 7.58 16.43 13.69
N LYS A 96 8.19 15.41 14.26
CA LYS A 96 7.95 14.04 13.83
C LYS A 96 6.48 13.74 14.06
N ALA A 97 5.73 13.56 12.99
CA ALA A 97 4.32 13.15 13.09
C ALA A 97 4.21 11.97 14.08
N ARG A 98 3.51 12.21 15.18
CA ARG A 98 3.26 11.22 16.23
C ARG A 98 2.38 10.14 15.61
N GLY A 99 2.95 9.00 15.22
CA GLY A 99 2.19 7.87 14.70
C GLY A 99 2.64 7.27 13.36
N GLY A 100 3.76 7.71 12.79
CA GLY A 100 4.33 7.03 11.62
C GLY A 100 4.95 5.69 12.01
N SER A 101 4.33 4.60 11.58
CA SER A 101 4.84 3.26 11.70
C SER A 101 6.22 3.13 11.06
N GLY A 102 7.19 2.67 11.83
CA GLY A 102 8.45 2.12 11.35
C GLY A 102 9.33 3.11 10.58
N GLU A 103 10.54 3.07 10.91
CA GLU A 103 11.71 3.79 10.42
C GLU A 103 11.75 3.94 8.89
N TYR A 104 10.88 4.79 8.33
CA TYR A 104 11.05 5.25 6.96
C TYR A 104 12.18 6.28 6.94
N ARG A 105 13.41 5.81 6.83
CA ARG A 105 14.54 6.64 6.41
C ARG A 105 14.40 6.91 4.90
N GLY A 106 13.50 7.83 4.55
CA GLY A 106 13.53 8.46 3.23
C GLY A 106 14.90 9.07 2.94
N PRO A 107 15.16 9.51 1.69
CA PRO A 107 16.36 10.30 1.41
C PRO A 107 16.47 11.40 2.45
N ARG A 108 17.69 11.65 2.98
CA ARG A 108 17.93 12.75 3.92
C ARG A 108 17.33 14.01 3.31
N GLN A 109 16.20 14.42 3.85
CA GLN A 109 15.61 15.69 3.46
C GLN A 109 16.57 16.77 3.95
N PRO A 110 16.74 17.87 3.20
CA PRO A 110 17.49 19.00 3.67
C PRO A 110 16.94 19.46 5.03
N PRO A 111 17.77 20.00 5.92
CA PRO A 111 17.31 20.49 7.20
C PRO A 111 16.13 21.44 6.99
N ASP A 112 15.01 21.17 7.64
CA ASP A 112 13.84 22.02 7.62
C ASP A 112 13.97 23.01 8.81
N PRO A 113 14.24 24.29 8.57
CA PRO A 113 14.39 25.25 9.63
C PRO A 113 13.06 25.71 10.22
N THR A 114 11.94 25.37 9.58
CA THR A 114 10.59 25.81 9.98
C THR A 114 10.30 25.44 11.43
N ALA A 115 9.83 26.40 12.23
CA ALA A 115 9.38 26.15 13.58
C ALA A 115 7.91 25.75 13.61
N SER A 116 7.52 24.77 14.45
CA SER A 116 6.13 24.48 14.75
C SER A 116 5.74 25.05 16.11
N VAL A 117 4.52 25.59 16.18
CA VAL A 117 3.99 26.24 17.36
C VAL A 117 2.62 25.68 17.69
N ASP A 118 2.51 25.11 18.89
CA ASP A 118 1.25 24.62 19.44
C ASP A 118 0.52 25.77 20.14
N LEU A 119 -0.74 25.98 19.76
CA LEU A 119 -1.63 27.00 20.30
C LEU A 119 -2.86 26.34 20.91
N GLU A 120 -3.31 26.85 22.06
CA GLU A 120 -4.51 26.39 22.75
C GLU A 120 -5.38 27.56 23.20
N ARG A 121 -6.71 27.43 23.00
CA ARG A 121 -7.72 28.38 23.47
C ARG A 121 -9.02 27.65 23.78
N GLY A 122 -9.41 27.61 25.07
CA GLY A 122 -10.69 27.02 25.47
C GLY A 122 -10.88 25.55 25.09
N GLY A 123 -9.78 24.74 25.05
CA GLY A 123 -9.79 23.37 24.63
C GLY A 123 -9.60 23.17 23.12
N GLU A 124 -9.69 24.21 22.29
CA GLU A 124 -9.32 24.16 20.88
C GLU A 124 -7.80 24.20 20.74
N LYS A 125 -7.24 23.33 19.89
CA LYS A 125 -5.79 23.25 19.62
C LYS A 125 -5.51 23.54 18.16
N LYS A 126 -4.44 24.30 17.90
CA LYS A 126 -3.90 24.56 16.56
C LYS A 126 -2.41 24.31 16.57
N ASP A 127 -1.92 23.69 15.52
CA ASP A 127 -0.50 23.49 15.27
C ASP A 127 -0.13 24.29 14.02
N ARG A 128 0.68 25.36 14.20
CA ARG A 128 1.02 26.33 13.16
C ARG A 128 2.50 26.30 12.86
N LEU A 129 2.83 26.62 11.62
CA LEU A 129 4.21 26.76 11.17
C LEU A 129 4.62 28.21 11.11
N PHE A 130 5.83 28.50 11.56
CA PHE A 130 6.43 29.82 11.53
C PHE A 130 7.77 29.81 10.80
N ASP A 131 8.03 30.84 10.02
CA ASP A 131 9.35 31.09 9.45
C ASP A 131 10.28 31.64 10.57
N PRO A 132 11.33 30.89 10.94
CA PRO A 132 12.21 31.29 12.04
C PRO A 132 13.08 32.51 11.73
N TYR A 133 13.14 32.97 10.48
CA TYR A 133 13.94 34.16 10.11
C TYR A 133 13.11 35.43 10.08
N THR A 134 11.82 35.34 9.87
CA THR A 134 10.92 36.47 9.73
C THR A 134 9.84 36.55 10.81
N GLY A 135 9.58 35.43 11.52
CA GLY A 135 8.46 35.30 12.45
C GLY A 135 7.10 35.23 11.74
N ALA A 136 7.06 35.08 10.42
CA ALA A 136 5.82 34.98 9.66
C ALA A 136 5.12 33.66 9.89
N ASP A 137 3.80 33.68 10.02
CA ASP A 137 2.95 32.49 10.03
C ASP A 137 2.85 31.90 8.62
N LEU A 138 3.25 30.64 8.46
CA LEU A 138 3.26 29.92 7.19
C LEU A 138 2.01 29.05 6.97
N GLY A 139 1.13 28.97 7.96
CA GLY A 139 -0.09 28.18 7.86
C GLY A 139 -0.15 27.00 8.84
N ASP A 140 -1.15 26.15 8.65
CA ASP A 140 -1.32 24.94 9.47
C ASP A 140 -0.20 23.92 9.21
N ASN A 141 0.35 23.31 10.27
CA ASN A 141 1.36 22.28 10.14
C ASN A 141 0.82 21.05 9.38
N PHE A 142 -0.45 20.74 9.61
CA PHE A 142 -1.18 19.72 8.85
C PHE A 142 -2.30 20.37 8.05
N THR A 143 -2.09 20.50 6.74
CA THR A 143 -3.14 20.96 5.84
C THR A 143 -4.26 19.90 5.73
N ARG A 144 -5.45 20.30 5.28
CA ARG A 144 -6.53 19.35 4.97
C ARG A 144 -6.10 18.29 3.95
N GLY A 145 -5.28 18.68 2.98
CA GLY A 145 -4.73 17.76 1.99
C GLY A 145 -3.80 16.72 2.61
N GLN A 146 -2.91 17.14 3.52
CA GLN A 146 -2.05 16.19 4.27
C GLN A 146 -2.87 15.25 5.15
N SER A 147 -3.91 15.78 5.83
CA SER A 147 -4.82 14.94 6.62
C SER A 147 -5.52 13.89 5.75
N ALA A 148 -5.93 14.24 4.53
CA ALA A 148 -6.53 13.30 3.59
C ALA A 148 -5.51 12.22 3.13
N VAL A 149 -4.26 12.58 2.88
CA VAL A 149 -3.20 11.61 2.55
C VAL A 149 -2.92 10.69 3.74
N LEU A 150 -2.85 11.21 4.96
CA LEU A 150 -2.66 10.41 6.17
C LEU A 150 -3.85 9.47 6.43
N TRP A 151 -5.07 9.96 6.22
CA TRP A 151 -6.27 9.11 6.29
C TRP A 151 -6.21 7.97 5.29
N LEU A 152 -5.80 8.23 4.04
CA LEU A 152 -5.65 7.20 3.01
C LEU A 152 -4.56 6.18 3.38
N VAL A 153 -3.47 6.63 4.01
CA VAL A 153 -2.42 5.74 4.54
C VAL A 153 -3.00 4.87 5.65
N SER A 154 -3.71 5.44 6.63
CA SER A 154 -4.32 4.69 7.73
C SER A 154 -5.39 3.70 7.22
N LEU A 155 -6.13 4.07 6.18
CA LEU A 155 -7.06 3.15 5.51
C LEU A 155 -6.32 1.96 4.88
N HIS A 156 -5.22 2.19 4.18
CA HIS A 156 -4.46 1.15 3.48
C HIS A 156 -3.65 0.28 4.43
N ASP A 157 -2.94 0.88 5.37
CA ASP A 157 -1.99 0.18 6.24
C ASP A 157 -2.71 -0.47 7.45
N GLU A 158 -3.77 0.16 7.97
CA GLU A 158 -4.37 -0.13 9.27
C GLU A 158 -5.90 -0.30 9.21
N LEU A 159 -6.52 -0.28 8.05
CA LEU A 159 -7.98 -0.39 7.86
C LEU A 159 -8.80 0.60 8.72
N LEU A 160 -8.20 1.73 9.11
CA LEU A 160 -8.73 2.73 10.07
C LEU A 160 -8.99 2.19 11.48
N LEU A 161 -8.51 0.99 11.83
CA LEU A 161 -8.66 0.35 13.13
C LEU A 161 -7.49 0.61 14.09
N GLY A 162 -6.51 1.43 13.66
CA GLY A 162 -5.28 1.67 14.40
C GLY A 162 -4.22 0.59 14.17
N ARG A 163 -2.98 0.92 14.53
CA ARG A 163 -1.81 0.16 14.10
C ARG A 163 -1.78 -1.30 14.59
N LEU A 164 -2.15 -1.53 15.83
CA LEU A 164 -2.07 -2.88 16.42
C LEU A 164 -3.12 -3.79 15.79
N ASP A 165 -4.39 -3.43 15.92
CA ASP A 165 -5.50 -4.26 15.45
C ASP A 165 -5.59 -4.24 13.92
N GLY A 166 -5.55 -3.05 13.33
CA GLY A 166 -5.69 -2.88 11.89
C GLY A 166 -4.55 -3.49 11.10
N GLY A 167 -3.30 -3.33 11.57
CA GLY A 167 -2.13 -3.96 10.95
C GLY A 167 -2.24 -5.49 10.97
N TRP A 168 -2.64 -6.06 12.10
CA TRP A 168 -2.83 -7.51 12.23
C TRP A 168 -3.94 -8.04 11.29
N TRP A 169 -5.11 -7.38 11.27
CA TRP A 169 -6.20 -7.76 10.37
C TRP A 169 -5.80 -7.62 8.90
N ASN A 170 -5.09 -6.55 8.55
CA ASN A 170 -4.60 -6.34 7.19
C ASN A 170 -3.63 -7.46 6.77
N GLY A 171 -2.70 -7.83 7.66
CA GLY A 171 -1.79 -8.96 7.43
C GLY A 171 -2.52 -10.29 7.26
N ALA A 172 -3.50 -10.60 8.13
CA ALA A 172 -4.30 -11.82 8.07
C ALA A 172 -5.12 -11.90 6.77
N LEU A 173 -5.78 -10.80 6.36
CA LEU A 173 -6.53 -10.73 5.11
C LEU A 173 -5.62 -10.82 3.87
N SER A 174 -4.40 -10.27 3.94
CA SER A 174 -3.37 -10.41 2.90
C SER A 174 -2.92 -11.87 2.73
N LEU A 175 -2.82 -12.64 3.83
CA LEU A 175 -2.56 -14.08 3.75
C LEU A 175 -3.72 -14.81 3.06
N VAL A 176 -4.98 -14.50 3.41
CA VAL A 176 -6.14 -15.09 2.73
C VAL A 176 -6.15 -14.68 1.24
N PHE A 177 -5.81 -13.43 0.90
CA PHE A 177 -5.65 -13.00 -0.49
C PHE A 177 -4.58 -13.83 -1.23
N THR A 178 -3.43 -14.11 -0.59
CA THR A 178 -2.38 -14.97 -1.14
C THR A 178 -2.94 -16.37 -1.46
N LEU A 179 -3.75 -16.94 -0.56
CA LEU A 179 -4.40 -18.23 -0.81
C LEU A 179 -5.40 -18.18 -1.98
N VAL A 180 -6.14 -17.08 -2.12
CA VAL A 180 -7.02 -16.87 -3.29
C VAL A 180 -6.21 -16.85 -4.58
N VAL A 181 -5.08 -16.14 -4.61
CA VAL A 181 -4.20 -16.09 -5.79
C VAL A 181 -3.64 -17.46 -6.13
N LEU A 182 -3.15 -18.22 -5.14
CA LEU A 182 -2.62 -19.58 -5.34
C LEU A 182 -3.69 -20.55 -5.84
N THR A 183 -4.90 -20.52 -5.26
CA THR A 183 -6.01 -21.33 -5.76
C THR A 183 -6.42 -20.92 -7.16
N GLY A 184 -6.37 -19.62 -7.48
CA GLY A 184 -6.61 -19.09 -8.82
C GLY A 184 -5.64 -19.63 -9.86
N CYS A 185 -4.34 -19.74 -9.53
CA CYS A 185 -3.32 -20.34 -10.38
C CYS A 185 -3.66 -21.81 -10.74
N VAL A 186 -4.07 -22.60 -9.73
CA VAL A 186 -4.48 -23.99 -9.93
C VAL A 186 -5.77 -24.10 -10.77
N VAL A 187 -6.74 -23.24 -10.50
CA VAL A 187 -8.03 -23.20 -11.24
C VAL A 187 -7.83 -22.72 -12.66
N TRP A 188 -6.90 -21.82 -12.90
CA TRP A 188 -6.57 -21.29 -14.22
C TRP A 188 -6.09 -22.38 -15.18
N TRP A 189 -5.35 -23.41 -14.72
CA TRP A 189 -4.74 -24.40 -15.58
C TRP A 189 -5.77 -25.13 -16.49
N PRO A 190 -5.76 -24.89 -17.82
CA PRO A 190 -6.74 -25.44 -18.75
C PRO A 190 -6.33 -26.77 -19.36
N GLY A 191 -5.12 -27.25 -19.06
CA GLY A 191 -4.47 -28.41 -19.67
C GLY A 191 -3.51 -28.05 -20.81
N VAL A 192 -2.59 -28.97 -21.12
CA VAL A 192 -1.48 -28.77 -22.05
C VAL A 192 -1.89 -28.35 -23.48
N THR A 193 -3.09 -28.68 -23.92
CA THR A 193 -3.55 -28.36 -25.29
C THR A 193 -4.20 -27.00 -25.42
N ARG A 194 -4.56 -26.35 -24.31
CA ARG A 194 -5.38 -25.12 -24.32
C ARG A 194 -4.74 -23.93 -23.65
N TRP A 195 -3.59 -24.09 -22.98
CA TRP A 195 -2.97 -23.05 -22.17
C TRP A 195 -2.66 -21.77 -22.95
N ALA A 196 -2.11 -21.89 -24.18
CA ALA A 196 -1.77 -20.72 -25.01
C ALA A 196 -3.00 -19.88 -25.38
N ARG A 197 -4.18 -20.52 -25.52
CA ARG A 197 -5.44 -19.80 -25.77
C ARG A 197 -5.92 -19.03 -24.54
N SER A 198 -5.65 -19.54 -23.34
CA SER A 198 -6.04 -18.90 -22.08
C SER A 198 -5.21 -17.67 -21.72
N LEU A 199 -4.12 -17.40 -22.45
CA LEU A 199 -3.28 -16.21 -22.31
C LEU A 199 -3.76 -15.00 -23.14
N ARG A 200 -4.74 -15.20 -24.01
CA ARG A 200 -5.20 -14.20 -24.98
C ARG A 200 -6.61 -13.71 -24.65
N ILE A 201 -6.83 -12.42 -24.87
CA ILE A 201 -8.15 -11.79 -24.74
C ILE A 201 -8.76 -11.68 -26.14
N SER A 202 -9.96 -12.28 -26.33
CA SER A 202 -10.68 -12.19 -27.59
C SER A 202 -11.74 -11.07 -27.51
N THR A 203 -11.62 -10.08 -28.37
CA THR A 203 -12.60 -8.98 -28.51
C THR A 203 -13.77 -9.32 -29.44
N LYS A 204 -13.65 -10.44 -30.21
CA LYS A 204 -14.66 -10.86 -31.21
C LYS A 204 -15.77 -11.74 -30.61
N SER A 205 -15.61 -12.18 -29.36
CA SER A 205 -16.47 -13.21 -28.75
C SER A 205 -17.39 -12.59 -27.73
N GLY A 206 -18.41 -11.94 -27.91
CA GLY A 206 -19.39 -11.39 -26.98
C GLY A 206 -18.91 -11.11 -25.52
N TRP A 207 -19.58 -10.20 -24.82
CA TRP A 207 -19.17 -9.66 -23.51
C TRP A 207 -18.81 -10.71 -22.44
N ARG A 208 -19.59 -11.82 -22.34
CA ARG A 208 -19.32 -12.84 -21.32
C ARG A 208 -17.97 -13.56 -21.53
N ARG A 209 -17.65 -13.82 -22.79
CA ARG A 209 -16.38 -14.45 -23.14
C ARG A 209 -15.21 -13.46 -22.95
N PHE A 210 -15.40 -12.22 -23.36
CA PHE A 210 -14.41 -11.16 -23.12
C PHE A 210 -14.09 -11.01 -21.63
N ASN A 211 -15.10 -10.91 -20.76
CA ASN A 211 -14.89 -10.82 -19.31
C ASN A 211 -14.15 -12.04 -18.75
N TRP A 212 -14.48 -13.25 -19.22
CA TRP A 212 -13.74 -14.45 -18.85
C TRP A 212 -12.29 -14.39 -19.29
N ASP A 213 -12.01 -13.99 -20.52
CA ASP A 213 -10.66 -13.92 -21.07
C ASP A 213 -9.84 -12.86 -20.32
N VAL A 214 -10.42 -11.70 -19.98
CA VAL A 214 -9.79 -10.66 -19.16
C VAL A 214 -9.39 -11.23 -17.81
N HIS A 215 -10.31 -11.85 -17.08
CA HIS A 215 -10.02 -12.44 -15.77
C HIS A 215 -8.93 -13.51 -15.87
N SER A 216 -9.03 -14.40 -16.83
CA SER A 216 -8.09 -15.51 -17.01
C SER A 216 -6.69 -15.04 -17.42
N ALA A 217 -6.61 -14.14 -18.41
CA ALA A 217 -5.34 -13.66 -18.93
C ALA A 217 -4.63 -12.71 -17.95
N LEU A 218 -5.34 -11.75 -17.36
CA LEU A 218 -4.75 -10.88 -16.35
C LEU A 218 -4.31 -11.66 -15.11
N GLY A 219 -5.13 -12.64 -14.67
CA GLY A 219 -4.78 -13.51 -13.54
C GLY A 219 -3.47 -14.25 -13.75
N PHE A 220 -3.17 -14.67 -14.98
CA PHE A 220 -1.90 -15.28 -15.30
C PHE A 220 -0.74 -14.27 -15.40
N TRP A 221 -0.92 -13.22 -16.21
CA TRP A 221 0.17 -12.27 -16.48
C TRP A 221 0.58 -11.46 -15.24
N LEU A 222 -0.37 -11.21 -14.33
CA LEU A 222 -0.12 -10.45 -13.11
C LEU A 222 0.02 -11.32 -11.86
N LEU A 223 0.09 -12.65 -12.03
CA LEU A 223 0.19 -13.63 -10.94
C LEU A 223 1.32 -13.29 -9.96
N LEU A 224 2.52 -13.04 -10.46
CA LEU A 224 3.69 -12.76 -9.64
C LEU A 224 3.55 -11.45 -8.86
N PHE A 225 2.94 -10.43 -9.46
CA PHE A 225 2.66 -9.17 -8.77
C PHE A 225 1.64 -9.37 -7.64
N MET A 226 0.54 -10.09 -7.91
CA MET A 226 -0.48 -10.36 -6.90
C MET A 226 0.06 -11.21 -5.76
N LEU A 227 0.90 -12.23 -6.04
CA LEU A 227 1.59 -13.01 -5.01
C LEU A 227 2.54 -12.14 -4.19
N MET A 228 3.33 -11.30 -4.86
CA MET A 228 4.24 -10.37 -4.19
C MET A 228 3.48 -9.45 -3.23
N TRP A 229 2.36 -8.83 -3.66
CA TRP A 229 1.57 -7.97 -2.77
C TRP A 229 0.87 -8.74 -1.66
N GLY A 230 0.37 -9.95 -1.91
CA GLY A 230 -0.21 -10.78 -0.87
C GLY A 230 0.80 -11.17 0.21
N VAL A 231 1.96 -11.69 -0.19
CA VAL A 231 3.02 -12.10 0.73
C VAL A 231 3.63 -10.91 1.45
N SER A 232 3.89 -9.81 0.75
CA SER A 232 4.44 -8.59 1.37
C SER A 232 3.44 -7.90 2.28
N GLY A 233 2.14 -7.90 1.96
CA GLY A 233 1.10 -7.39 2.84
C GLY A 233 0.98 -8.21 4.12
N TRP A 234 1.08 -9.55 4.02
CA TRP A 234 1.16 -10.40 5.20
C TRP A 234 2.40 -10.08 6.05
N TYR A 235 3.59 -9.98 5.45
CA TYR A 235 4.82 -9.61 6.15
C TYR A 235 4.74 -8.24 6.84
N LEU A 236 4.20 -7.24 6.15
CA LEU A 236 4.11 -5.87 6.70
C LEU A 236 3.10 -5.77 7.85
N GLY A 237 2.02 -6.57 7.83
CA GLY A 237 1.02 -6.59 8.89
C GLY A 237 1.37 -7.53 10.05
N ILE A 238 2.00 -8.68 9.77
CA ILE A 238 2.40 -9.71 10.75
C ILE A 238 3.83 -10.16 10.43
N PRO A 239 4.87 -9.40 10.84
CA PRO A 239 6.25 -9.67 10.45
C PRO A 239 6.85 -10.93 11.08
N ASP A 240 6.45 -11.26 12.32
CA ASP A 240 7.12 -12.26 13.16
C ASP A 240 7.30 -13.63 12.48
N PRO A 241 6.29 -14.23 11.79
CA PRO A 241 6.47 -15.56 11.21
C PRO A 241 7.55 -15.62 10.12
N LEU A 242 7.61 -14.59 9.24
CA LEU A 242 8.61 -14.54 8.18
C LEU A 242 9.98 -14.17 8.72
N THR A 243 10.04 -13.27 9.68
CA THR A 243 11.29 -12.91 10.37
C THR A 243 11.88 -14.11 11.10
N ALA A 244 11.06 -14.87 11.83
CA ALA A 244 11.50 -16.09 12.51
C ALA A 244 12.05 -17.16 11.55
N VAL A 245 11.45 -17.28 10.35
CA VAL A 245 11.98 -18.18 9.30
C VAL A 245 13.35 -17.68 8.82
N VAL A 246 13.48 -16.37 8.56
CA VAL A 246 14.75 -15.79 8.13
C VAL A 246 15.83 -15.99 9.19
N GLU A 247 15.52 -15.72 10.45
CA GLU A 247 16.47 -15.90 11.57
C GLU A 247 16.91 -17.36 11.71
N ARG A 248 15.96 -18.31 11.61
CA ARG A 248 16.26 -19.75 11.74
C ARG A 248 17.22 -20.29 10.67
N TYR A 249 17.15 -19.72 9.45
CA TYR A 249 17.96 -20.18 8.30
C TYR A 249 19.08 -19.23 7.92
N SER A 250 19.30 -18.17 8.70
CA SER A 250 20.38 -17.23 8.50
C SER A 250 21.60 -17.61 9.37
N ASP A 251 22.78 -17.19 8.93
CA ASP A 251 24.00 -17.33 9.71
C ASP A 251 23.87 -16.53 11.02
N PRO A 252 23.99 -17.16 12.20
CA PRO A 252 23.92 -16.46 13.49
C PRO A 252 25.01 -15.38 13.66
N ASP A 253 26.17 -15.59 13.03
CA ASP A 253 27.33 -14.67 13.11
C ASP A 253 27.27 -13.58 12.01
N GLY A 254 26.28 -13.64 11.14
CA GLY A 254 26.09 -12.67 10.07
C GLY A 254 25.57 -11.32 10.59
N THR A 255 26.07 -10.21 10.04
CA THR A 255 25.62 -8.86 10.37
C THR A 255 24.13 -8.69 10.10
N PRO A 256 23.30 -8.34 11.10
CA PRO A 256 21.88 -8.08 10.89
C PRO A 256 21.65 -7.03 9.80
N GLY A 257 20.75 -7.31 8.86
CA GLY A 257 20.46 -6.46 7.69
C GLY A 257 21.32 -6.75 6.45
N GLU A 258 22.40 -7.52 6.57
CA GLU A 258 23.26 -7.94 5.45
C GLU A 258 23.08 -9.41 5.09
N ARG A 259 22.43 -10.18 5.95
CA ARG A 259 22.12 -11.59 5.70
C ARG A 259 21.18 -11.72 4.48
N PRO A 260 21.32 -12.76 3.64
CA PRO A 260 20.48 -12.94 2.43
C PRO A 260 18.98 -12.85 2.71
N GLY A 261 18.53 -13.39 3.85
CA GLY A 261 17.12 -13.31 4.25
C GLY A 261 16.65 -11.91 4.58
N ASP A 262 17.46 -11.11 5.30
CA ASP A 262 17.17 -9.72 5.61
C ASP A 262 17.08 -8.87 4.34
N ILE A 263 17.99 -9.14 3.40
CA ILE A 263 17.99 -8.51 2.08
C ILE A 263 16.70 -8.87 1.34
N ALA A 264 16.30 -10.14 1.37
CA ALA A 264 15.06 -10.59 0.72
C ALA A 264 13.81 -9.91 1.31
N LEU A 265 13.68 -9.82 2.64
CA LEU A 265 12.58 -9.10 3.30
C LEU A 265 12.59 -7.61 2.98
N THR A 266 13.77 -6.99 2.93
CA THR A 266 13.93 -5.59 2.52
C THR A 266 13.45 -5.37 1.08
N TRP A 267 13.82 -6.26 0.15
CA TRP A 267 13.34 -6.20 -1.23
C TRP A 267 11.84 -6.45 -1.34
N LEU A 268 11.30 -7.39 -0.58
CA LEU A 268 9.86 -7.64 -0.53
C LEU A 268 9.07 -6.37 -0.15
N ALA A 269 9.52 -5.68 0.90
CA ALA A 269 8.94 -4.40 1.30
C ALA A 269 9.10 -3.30 0.23
N ARG A 270 10.28 -3.17 -0.38
CA ARG A 270 10.54 -2.20 -1.45
C ARG A 270 9.65 -2.42 -2.66
N LEU A 271 9.48 -3.67 -3.08
CA LEU A 271 8.61 -4.07 -4.18
C LEU A 271 7.15 -3.77 -3.86
N HIS A 272 6.70 -4.02 -2.63
CA HIS A 272 5.34 -3.68 -2.21
C HIS A 272 5.02 -2.21 -2.46
N PHE A 273 5.91 -1.32 -2.05
CA PHE A 273 5.71 0.12 -2.17
C PHE A 273 5.99 0.69 -3.57
N GLY A 274 6.55 -0.08 -4.49
CA GLY A 274 6.97 0.43 -5.80
C GLY A 274 8.03 1.54 -5.69
N ARG A 275 8.91 1.48 -4.69
CA ARG A 275 9.90 2.53 -4.43
C ARG A 275 11.21 2.23 -5.12
N TRP A 276 11.40 2.82 -6.25
CA TRP A 276 12.63 2.75 -7.01
C TRP A 276 13.45 4.02 -6.80
N ARG A 277 14.69 3.85 -6.33
CA ARG A 277 15.60 4.99 -6.06
C ARG A 277 16.38 5.43 -7.28
N ASP A 278 16.36 4.65 -8.34
CA ASP A 278 17.04 4.96 -9.57
C ASP A 278 16.41 6.19 -10.23
N PRO A 279 17.18 7.28 -10.49
CA PRO A 279 16.65 8.51 -11.04
C PRO A 279 16.21 8.36 -12.51
N THR A 280 16.72 7.36 -13.21
CA THR A 280 16.43 7.13 -14.64
C THR A 280 15.13 6.35 -14.81
N TRP A 281 14.97 5.24 -14.07
CA TRP A 281 13.85 4.31 -14.23
C TRP A 281 12.72 4.54 -13.25
N GLY A 282 13.03 5.07 -12.06
CA GLY A 282 12.05 5.28 -11.00
C GLY A 282 10.81 6.07 -11.45
N PRO A 283 10.95 7.21 -12.14
CA PRO A 283 9.81 8.00 -12.62
C PRO A 283 8.88 7.24 -13.56
N TRP A 284 9.44 6.37 -14.43
CA TRP A 284 8.67 5.56 -15.36
C TRP A 284 8.02 4.32 -14.74
N LEU A 285 8.64 3.77 -13.72
CA LEU A 285 8.12 2.59 -13.02
C LEU A 285 6.92 2.92 -12.12
N LYS A 286 6.85 4.12 -11.56
CA LYS A 286 5.72 4.53 -10.72
C LYS A 286 4.34 4.42 -11.40
N PRO A 287 4.11 5.01 -12.59
CA PRO A 287 2.81 4.87 -13.25
C PRO A 287 2.50 3.42 -13.62
N VAL A 288 3.51 2.61 -13.99
CA VAL A 288 3.32 1.18 -14.23
C VAL A 288 2.89 0.49 -12.94
N TRP A 289 3.56 0.78 -11.80
CA TRP A 289 3.23 0.19 -10.51
C TRP A 289 1.82 0.56 -10.04
N ALA A 290 1.43 1.82 -10.20
CA ALA A 290 0.09 2.29 -9.88
C ALA A 290 -0.98 1.62 -10.78
N ALA A 291 -0.70 1.48 -12.08
CA ALA A 291 -1.63 0.82 -13.01
C ALA A 291 -1.79 -0.68 -12.71
N VAL A 292 -0.66 -1.39 -12.48
CA VAL A 292 -0.67 -2.81 -12.13
C VAL A 292 -1.30 -3.01 -10.74
N GLY A 293 -1.16 -2.04 -9.82
CA GLY A 293 -1.81 -2.03 -8.50
C GLY A 293 -3.34 -2.12 -8.55
N LEU A 294 -3.97 -1.72 -9.66
CA LEU A 294 -5.41 -1.86 -9.86
C LEU A 294 -5.84 -3.28 -10.27
N ALA A 295 -4.89 -4.17 -10.59
CA ALA A 295 -5.20 -5.52 -11.05
C ALA A 295 -6.07 -6.33 -10.08
N PRO A 296 -5.82 -6.36 -8.75
CA PRO A 296 -6.68 -7.07 -7.81
C PRO A 296 -8.14 -6.59 -7.84
N ALA A 297 -8.37 -5.28 -7.96
CA ALA A 297 -9.71 -4.72 -8.09
C ALA A 297 -10.39 -5.17 -9.39
N ILE A 298 -9.67 -5.13 -10.51
CA ILE A 298 -10.17 -5.62 -11.81
C ILE A 298 -10.49 -7.12 -11.73
N MET A 299 -9.64 -7.90 -11.08
CA MET A 299 -9.86 -9.34 -10.88
C MET A 299 -11.13 -9.60 -10.05
N PHE A 300 -11.36 -8.83 -9.00
CA PHE A 300 -12.60 -8.95 -8.22
C PHE A 300 -13.85 -8.60 -9.05
N VAL A 301 -13.84 -7.47 -9.75
CA VAL A 301 -14.97 -7.04 -10.58
C VAL A 301 -15.29 -8.08 -11.66
N THR A 302 -14.28 -8.53 -12.40
CA THR A 302 -14.46 -9.52 -13.47
C THR A 302 -14.93 -10.88 -12.91
N GLY A 303 -14.38 -11.31 -11.76
CA GLY A 303 -14.79 -12.52 -11.05
C GLY A 303 -16.25 -12.46 -10.57
N THR A 304 -16.65 -11.32 -9.99
CA THR A 304 -18.03 -11.09 -9.54
C THR A 304 -19.02 -11.11 -10.71
N ILE A 305 -18.67 -10.50 -11.84
CA ILE A 305 -19.49 -10.55 -13.07
C ILE A 305 -19.65 -12.00 -13.56
N MET A 306 -18.58 -12.82 -13.50
CA MET A 306 -18.67 -14.24 -13.88
C MET A 306 -19.60 -15.02 -12.94
N TRP A 307 -19.47 -14.79 -11.63
CA TRP A 307 -20.35 -15.40 -10.64
C TRP A 307 -21.80 -15.01 -10.84
N TRP A 308 -22.08 -13.70 -11.01
CA TRP A 308 -23.42 -13.18 -11.28
C TRP A 308 -24.06 -13.84 -12.51
N ASN A 309 -23.35 -13.88 -13.62
CA ASN A 309 -23.83 -14.50 -14.86
C ASN A 309 -24.07 -16.01 -14.74
N ARG A 310 -23.35 -16.68 -13.86
CA ARG A 310 -23.44 -18.14 -13.68
C ARG A 310 -24.52 -18.56 -12.69
N VAL A 311 -24.67 -17.81 -11.60
CA VAL A 311 -25.50 -18.21 -10.45
C VAL A 311 -26.81 -17.44 -10.41
N VAL A 312 -26.77 -16.10 -10.46
CA VAL A 312 -27.94 -15.25 -10.24
C VAL A 312 -28.81 -15.21 -11.50
N ARG A 313 -28.22 -14.85 -12.65
CA ARG A 313 -28.98 -14.68 -13.91
C ARG A 313 -29.58 -15.98 -14.46
N ARG A 314 -29.16 -17.14 -14.01
CA ARG A 314 -29.78 -18.43 -14.40
C ARG A 314 -31.01 -18.75 -13.57
N ARG A 315 -31.19 -18.06 -12.44
CA ARG A 315 -32.38 -18.24 -11.56
C ARG A 315 -33.44 -17.19 -11.77
N LEU A 316 -33.12 -16.11 -12.49
CA LEU A 316 -34.03 -15.10 -13.01
C LEU A 316 -34.42 -15.44 -14.46
#